data_3547a28147c04ae37e9c266bcf575e73
#
_entry.id   3547a28147c04ae37e9c266bcf575e73
#
_cell.length_a   1.000
_cell.length_b   1.000
_cell.length_c   1.000
_cell.angle_alpha   90.00
_cell.angle_beta   90.00
_cell.angle_gamma   90.00
#
_symmetry.space_group_name_H-M   'P 1'
#
loop_
_entity.id
_entity.type
_entity.pdbx_description
1 polymer ?
#
loop_
_entity_poly.entity_id
_entity_poly.type
_entity_poly.pdbx_seq_one_letter_code
_entity_poly.pdbx_strand_id
1 'polypeptide(L)'
;MNDETIHAELIEVGLQKVPGADFERFVNAFYPAVAGVKFIPLGGTKDGGADAMLEHNTWVEAEPGVFYQASVQKDHRSKIRGTIKRLKAFGRDVGELIYVTSQKIGTIDAEERTLGTETGTRIRIRDGAYLASHINSTPQTRGAFRNFIGPHLEFLKHIGSAQSLSPSQHVRSPAVFVFLRQEIERRAGNRSLPEAVVDSLILWALEGTDPDKNLFKSEDEVRQLIAAELPFAEPLLKSHLAKRLK
;
A
#
# COMPACT_ATOMS: atom_id res chain seq x y z
N MET A 1 24.19 -3.55 6.26
CA MET A 1 22.71 -3.37 6.13
C MET A 1 22.33 -4.17 4.90
N ASN A 2 21.61 -5.28 5.08
CA ASN A 2 21.26 -6.16 3.95
C ASN A 2 20.40 -5.40 2.95
N ASP A 3 20.92 -5.25 1.74
CA ASP A 3 20.28 -4.57 0.62
C ASP A 3 19.30 -5.52 -0.12
N GLU A 4 18.54 -6.29 0.66
CA GLU A 4 17.61 -7.30 0.14
C GLU A 4 16.41 -6.65 -0.53
N THR A 5 16.07 -7.21 -1.68
CA THR A 5 14.86 -6.88 -2.45
C THR A 5 13.62 -7.14 -1.60
N ILE A 6 12.68 -6.21 -1.59
CA ILE A 6 11.40 -6.35 -0.90
C ILE A 6 10.45 -7.14 -1.80
N HIS A 7 9.80 -8.16 -1.24
CA HIS A 7 8.84 -8.98 -1.98
C HIS A 7 7.65 -8.16 -2.47
N ALA A 8 7.21 -8.43 -3.69
CA ALA A 8 6.10 -7.70 -4.32
C ALA A 8 4.81 -7.76 -3.50
N GLU A 9 4.50 -8.92 -2.92
CA GLU A 9 3.32 -9.13 -2.08
C GLU A 9 3.36 -8.27 -0.81
N LEU A 10 4.54 -8.14 -0.18
CA LEU A 10 4.71 -7.27 0.99
C LEU A 10 4.54 -5.80 0.62
N ILE A 11 5.01 -5.42 -0.56
CA ILE A 11 4.84 -4.06 -1.08
C ILE A 11 3.34 -3.76 -1.24
N GLU A 12 2.60 -4.65 -1.88
CA GLU A 12 1.18 -4.44 -2.13
C GLU A 12 0.37 -4.39 -0.83
N VAL A 13 0.60 -5.32 0.09
CA VAL A 13 -0.06 -5.30 1.41
C VAL A 13 0.30 -4.03 2.18
N GLY A 14 1.56 -3.64 2.17
CA GLY A 14 2.03 -2.42 2.84
C GLY A 14 1.35 -1.16 2.30
N LEU A 15 1.29 -1.01 0.97
CA LEU A 15 0.64 0.13 0.33
C LEU A 15 -0.86 0.21 0.63
N GLN A 16 -1.54 -0.92 0.81
CA GLN A 16 -2.96 -0.95 1.16
C GLN A 16 -3.22 -0.61 2.63
N LYS A 17 -2.25 -0.84 3.51
CA LYS A 17 -2.44 -0.73 4.97
C LYS A 17 -1.84 0.51 5.59
N VAL A 18 -0.94 1.18 4.89
CA VAL A 18 -0.29 2.37 5.41
C VAL A 18 -1.32 3.48 5.69
N PRO A 19 -1.29 4.12 6.87
CA PRO A 19 -2.09 5.30 7.16
C PRO A 19 -1.66 6.49 6.30
N GLY A 20 -2.58 7.44 6.06
CA GLY A 20 -2.33 8.59 5.20
C GLY A 20 -1.09 9.39 5.56
N ALA A 21 -0.87 9.66 6.86
CA ALA A 21 0.30 10.43 7.32
C ALA A 21 1.64 9.72 7.05
N ASP A 22 1.70 8.40 7.22
CA ASP A 22 2.92 7.65 6.96
C ASP A 22 3.11 7.40 5.46
N PHE A 23 2.01 7.29 4.70
CA PHE A 23 2.06 7.28 3.25
C PHE A 23 2.62 8.58 2.68
N GLU A 24 2.22 9.74 3.21
CA GLU A 24 2.78 11.05 2.84
C GLU A 24 4.29 11.10 3.11
N ARG A 25 4.73 10.68 4.31
CA ARG A 25 6.16 10.60 4.66
C ARG A 25 6.93 9.65 3.72
N PHE A 26 6.31 8.52 3.40
CA PHE A 26 6.87 7.58 2.43
C PHE A 26 7.05 8.25 1.07
N VAL A 27 6.03 8.91 0.52
CA VAL A 27 6.09 9.57 -0.79
C VAL A 27 7.13 10.66 -0.80
N ASN A 28 7.24 11.46 0.28
CA ASN A 28 8.24 12.52 0.41
C ASN A 28 9.68 12.00 0.41
N ALA A 29 9.92 10.79 0.87
CA ALA A 29 11.25 10.15 0.79
C ALA A 29 11.47 9.37 -0.51
N PHE A 30 10.43 8.70 -1.00
CA PHE A 30 10.48 7.80 -2.14
C PHE A 30 10.53 8.54 -3.49
N TYR A 31 9.63 9.50 -3.69
CA TYR A 31 9.46 10.11 -5.01
C TYR A 31 10.70 10.92 -5.45
N PRO A 32 11.35 11.72 -4.59
CA PRO A 32 12.62 12.36 -4.95
C PRO A 32 13.71 11.36 -5.36
N ALA A 33 13.76 10.20 -4.70
CA ALA A 33 14.75 9.17 -5.01
C ALA A 33 14.50 8.48 -6.37
N VAL A 34 13.24 8.43 -6.83
CA VAL A 34 12.88 7.89 -8.15
C VAL A 34 13.03 8.95 -9.24
N ALA A 35 12.52 10.15 -9.00
CA ALA A 35 12.42 11.20 -10.02
C ALA A 35 13.68 12.08 -10.12
N GLY A 36 14.62 11.97 -9.16
CA GLY A 36 15.81 12.81 -9.12
C GLY A 36 15.52 14.29 -8.87
N VAL A 37 14.36 14.60 -8.27
CA VAL A 37 13.90 15.97 -8.02
C VAL A 37 14.02 16.33 -6.54
N LYS A 38 14.17 17.62 -6.26
CA LYS A 38 14.10 18.11 -4.88
C LYS A 38 12.69 18.55 -4.55
N PHE A 39 12.18 18.08 -3.42
CA PHE A 39 10.91 18.51 -2.86
C PHE A 39 11.12 19.60 -1.82
N ILE A 40 10.24 20.60 -1.87
CA ILE A 40 9.99 21.48 -0.74
C ILE A 40 8.71 20.97 -0.09
N PRO A 41 8.76 20.33 1.09
CA PRO A 41 7.55 19.97 1.82
C PRO A 41 6.73 21.24 2.11
N LEU A 42 5.47 21.24 1.75
CA LEU A 42 4.53 22.28 2.14
C LEU A 42 3.89 21.80 3.44
N GLY A 43 4.60 21.96 4.56
CA GLY A 43 4.12 21.49 5.87
C GLY A 43 3.31 22.54 6.60
N GLY A 44 2.12 22.17 7.05
CA GLY A 44 1.30 22.94 7.96
C GLY A 44 -0.19 22.96 7.61
N THR A 45 -1.03 23.36 8.57
CA THR A 45 -2.49 23.43 8.40
C THR A 45 -2.95 24.54 7.44
N LYS A 46 -2.02 25.33 6.86
CA LYS A 46 -2.29 26.49 6.00
C LYS A 46 -1.57 26.43 4.63
N ASP A 47 -1.22 25.24 4.15
CA ASP A 47 -0.41 25.05 2.94
C ASP A 47 -1.19 25.01 1.61
N GLY A 48 -2.52 25.22 1.68
CA GLY A 48 -3.39 25.16 0.49
C GLY A 48 -3.72 23.74 0.03
N GLY A 49 -3.29 22.72 0.78
CA GLY A 49 -3.73 21.33 0.60
C GLY A 49 -2.93 20.48 -0.39
N ALA A 50 -1.73 20.90 -0.76
CA ALA A 50 -0.72 20.03 -1.34
C ALA A 50 0.34 19.66 -0.30
N ASP A 51 0.93 18.47 -0.43
CA ASP A 51 1.89 17.96 0.55
C ASP A 51 3.33 18.43 0.25
N ALA A 52 3.62 18.72 -1.02
CA ALA A 52 4.91 19.26 -1.44
C ALA A 52 4.81 20.04 -2.76
N MET A 53 5.84 20.83 -3.05
CA MET A 53 6.07 21.45 -4.36
C MET A 53 7.50 21.17 -4.84
N LEU A 54 7.73 21.23 -6.15
CA LEU A 54 9.08 21.24 -6.69
C LEU A 54 9.82 22.53 -6.31
N GLU A 55 11.07 22.36 -5.91
CA GLU A 55 12.00 23.48 -5.80
C GLU A 55 12.30 23.97 -7.23
N HIS A 56 11.61 25.00 -7.66
CA HIS A 56 12.04 25.76 -8.84
C HIS A 56 13.17 26.70 -8.44
N ASN A 57 14.13 26.91 -9.34
CA ASN A 57 15.08 28.00 -9.18
C ASN A 57 14.28 29.30 -9.06
N THR A 58 14.27 29.88 -7.88
CA THR A 58 13.46 31.03 -7.42
C THR A 58 13.66 32.32 -8.21
N TRP A 59 14.38 32.28 -9.33
CA TRP A 59 14.75 33.43 -10.13
C TRP A 59 13.94 33.57 -11.45
N VAL A 60 13.01 32.63 -11.74
CA VAL A 60 12.14 32.69 -12.92
C VAL A 60 10.70 32.82 -12.45
N GLU A 61 10.22 34.05 -12.34
CA GLU A 61 8.91 34.44 -11.79
C GLU A 61 7.68 34.05 -12.63
N ALA A 62 7.82 33.27 -13.69
CA ALA A 62 6.74 33.12 -14.69
C ALA A 62 6.30 31.69 -15.01
N GLU A 63 6.81 30.65 -14.36
CA GLU A 63 6.36 29.30 -14.67
C GLU A 63 5.32 28.78 -13.65
N PRO A 64 4.20 28.20 -14.16
CA PRO A 64 3.20 27.60 -13.28
C PRO A 64 3.80 26.49 -12.43
N GLY A 65 3.44 26.49 -11.14
CA GLY A 65 4.01 25.56 -10.16
C GLY A 65 3.66 24.11 -10.38
N VAL A 66 4.59 23.20 -10.04
CA VAL A 66 4.35 21.76 -9.97
C VAL A 66 4.12 21.36 -8.52
N PHE A 67 2.95 20.83 -8.24
CA PHE A 67 2.52 20.44 -6.88
C PHE A 67 2.37 18.94 -6.77
N TYR A 68 2.52 18.43 -5.54
CA TYR A 68 2.39 17.02 -5.21
C TYR A 68 1.32 16.80 -4.17
N GLN A 69 0.54 15.73 -4.35
CA GLN A 69 -0.45 15.28 -3.38
C GLN A 69 -0.32 13.77 -3.18
N ALA A 70 0.00 13.36 -1.98
CA ALA A 70 -0.06 11.96 -1.56
C ALA A 70 -1.44 11.61 -0.99
N SER A 71 -1.97 10.42 -1.29
CA SER A 71 -3.28 10.02 -0.76
C SER A 71 -3.47 8.51 -0.75
N VAL A 72 -4.07 8.02 0.31
CA VAL A 72 -4.54 6.63 0.42
C VAL A 72 -6.05 6.48 0.12
N GLN A 73 -6.71 7.58 -0.24
CA GLN A 73 -8.15 7.60 -0.49
C GLN A 73 -8.51 6.87 -1.79
N LYS A 74 -9.62 6.10 -1.75
CA LYS A 74 -10.13 5.38 -2.93
C LYS A 74 -10.69 6.33 -3.99
N ASP A 75 -11.38 7.39 -3.58
CA ASP A 75 -11.91 8.41 -4.50
C ASP A 75 -10.82 9.43 -4.86
N HIS A 76 -9.98 9.03 -5.80
CA HIS A 76 -8.90 9.87 -6.33
C HIS A 76 -9.43 11.10 -7.08
N ARG A 77 -10.58 10.97 -7.78
CA ARG A 77 -11.14 12.08 -8.56
C ARG A 77 -11.56 13.25 -7.68
N SER A 78 -12.35 12.99 -6.63
CA SER A 78 -12.72 14.03 -5.66
C SER A 78 -11.51 14.63 -4.96
N LYS A 79 -10.51 13.82 -4.62
CA LYS A 79 -9.30 14.30 -3.96
C LYS A 79 -8.51 15.24 -4.87
N ILE A 80 -8.28 14.87 -6.12
CA ILE A 80 -7.55 15.69 -7.11
C ILE A 80 -8.28 17.02 -7.34
N ARG A 81 -9.60 16.99 -7.64
CA ARG A 81 -10.40 18.21 -7.83
C ARG A 81 -10.34 19.13 -6.59
N GLY A 82 -10.51 18.55 -5.41
CA GLY A 82 -10.47 19.27 -4.14
C GLY A 82 -9.12 19.93 -3.88
N THR A 83 -8.02 19.25 -4.20
CA THR A 83 -6.66 19.78 -4.06
C THR A 83 -6.43 20.94 -5.00
N ILE A 84 -6.74 20.81 -6.30
CA ILE A 84 -6.57 21.89 -7.27
C ILE A 84 -7.42 23.12 -6.89
N LYS A 85 -8.69 22.88 -6.50
CA LYS A 85 -9.56 23.97 -6.04
C LYS A 85 -8.97 24.74 -4.86
N ARG A 86 -8.42 24.04 -3.87
CA ARG A 86 -7.78 24.68 -2.71
C ARG A 86 -6.52 25.46 -3.09
N LEU A 87 -5.63 24.86 -3.90
CA LEU A 87 -4.43 25.53 -4.36
C LEU A 87 -4.75 26.83 -5.08
N LYS A 88 -5.71 26.80 -6.04
CA LYS A 88 -6.17 28.00 -6.77
C LYS A 88 -6.82 29.04 -5.82
N ALA A 89 -7.59 28.60 -4.83
CA ALA A 89 -8.16 29.50 -3.82
C ALA A 89 -7.12 30.18 -2.93
N PHE A 90 -5.95 29.54 -2.76
CA PHE A 90 -4.78 30.12 -2.10
C PHE A 90 -3.93 31.03 -3.01
N GLY A 91 -4.40 31.32 -4.22
CA GLY A 91 -3.69 32.16 -5.19
C GLY A 91 -2.48 31.48 -5.84
N ARG A 92 -2.40 30.13 -5.79
CA ARG A 92 -1.32 29.38 -6.43
C ARG A 92 -1.62 29.21 -7.92
N ASP A 93 -0.63 29.49 -8.76
CA ASP A 93 -0.69 29.11 -10.18
C ASP A 93 -0.27 27.64 -10.33
N VAL A 94 -1.23 26.78 -10.66
CA VAL A 94 -1.05 25.32 -10.70
C VAL A 94 -0.92 24.86 -12.13
N GLY A 95 0.31 24.71 -12.61
CA GLY A 95 0.61 24.18 -13.93
C GLY A 95 0.46 22.66 -14.00
N GLU A 96 0.99 21.97 -13.00
CA GLU A 96 0.92 20.51 -12.92
C GLU A 96 0.63 20.02 -11.49
N LEU A 97 -0.23 19.01 -11.36
CA LEU A 97 -0.42 18.26 -10.14
C LEU A 97 0.01 16.80 -10.34
N ILE A 98 1.00 16.37 -9.57
CA ILE A 98 1.42 14.97 -9.49
C ILE A 98 0.71 14.34 -8.30
N TYR A 99 -0.25 13.48 -8.60
CA TYR A 99 -1.04 12.75 -7.62
C TYR A 99 -0.45 11.37 -7.39
N VAL A 100 0.04 11.12 -6.17
CA VAL A 100 0.64 9.84 -5.79
C VAL A 100 -0.33 9.10 -4.88
N THR A 101 -0.69 7.88 -5.22
CA THR A 101 -1.67 7.12 -4.45
C THR A 101 -1.24 5.68 -4.21
N SER A 102 -1.62 5.13 -3.06
CA SER A 102 -1.45 3.71 -2.75
C SER A 102 -2.47 2.83 -3.48
N GLN A 103 -3.53 3.42 -4.04
CA GLN A 103 -4.56 2.69 -4.78
C GLN A 103 -4.08 2.36 -6.20
N LYS A 104 -4.54 1.22 -6.75
CA LYS A 104 -4.35 0.89 -8.17
C LYS A 104 -5.45 1.52 -9.00
N ILE A 105 -5.09 2.16 -10.12
CA ILE A 105 -6.01 2.83 -11.03
C ILE A 105 -5.91 2.18 -12.41
N GLY A 106 -7.04 1.71 -12.93
CA GLY A 106 -7.05 0.85 -14.12
C GLY A 106 -6.70 1.55 -15.45
N THR A 107 -7.04 2.84 -15.61
CA THR A 107 -6.91 3.57 -16.89
C THR A 107 -6.31 4.95 -16.64
N ILE A 108 -5.05 4.97 -16.22
CA ILE A 108 -4.35 6.18 -15.74
C ILE A 108 -4.36 7.27 -16.82
N ASP A 109 -4.04 6.95 -18.06
CA ASP A 109 -3.97 7.90 -19.17
C ASP A 109 -5.31 8.56 -19.48
N ALA A 110 -6.41 7.81 -19.39
CA ALA A 110 -7.75 8.34 -19.56
C ALA A 110 -8.16 9.23 -18.38
N GLU A 111 -7.82 8.83 -17.15
CA GLU A 111 -8.05 9.63 -15.94
C GLU A 111 -7.27 10.95 -15.95
N GLU A 112 -5.99 10.91 -16.29
CA GLU A 112 -5.14 12.09 -16.43
C GLU A 112 -5.71 13.08 -17.45
N ARG A 113 -6.16 12.60 -18.62
CA ARG A 113 -6.76 13.41 -19.66
C ARG A 113 -8.08 14.03 -19.23
N THR A 114 -8.97 13.21 -18.64
CA THR A 114 -10.29 13.67 -18.21
C THR A 114 -10.16 14.74 -17.11
N LEU A 115 -9.40 14.45 -16.07
CA LEU A 115 -9.20 15.39 -14.96
C LEU A 115 -8.42 16.63 -15.40
N GLY A 116 -7.46 16.48 -16.32
CA GLY A 116 -6.73 17.59 -16.88
C GLY A 116 -7.63 18.56 -17.64
N THR A 117 -8.53 18.04 -18.49
CA THR A 117 -9.52 18.85 -19.21
C THR A 117 -10.50 19.55 -18.26
N GLU A 118 -11.01 18.82 -17.24
CA GLU A 118 -11.97 19.37 -16.28
C GLU A 118 -11.37 20.49 -15.41
N THR A 119 -10.11 20.37 -15.02
CA THR A 119 -9.49 21.28 -14.05
C THR A 119 -8.67 22.39 -14.69
N GLY A 120 -8.36 22.26 -15.98
CA GLY A 120 -7.42 23.15 -16.68
C GLY A 120 -6.00 23.07 -16.12
N THR A 121 -5.60 21.91 -15.57
CA THR A 121 -4.31 21.68 -14.92
C THR A 121 -3.75 20.35 -15.41
N ARG A 122 -2.48 20.28 -15.75
CA ARG A 122 -1.86 19.02 -16.12
C ARG A 122 -1.87 18.06 -14.94
N ILE A 123 -2.43 16.87 -15.12
CA ILE A 123 -2.49 15.84 -14.08
C ILE A 123 -1.53 14.71 -14.43
N ARG A 124 -0.76 14.26 -13.43
CA ARG A 124 -0.01 13.02 -13.49
C ARG A 124 -0.35 12.15 -12.31
N ILE A 125 -0.71 10.89 -12.58
CA ILE A 125 -1.06 9.91 -11.57
C ILE A 125 0.07 8.90 -11.42
N ARG A 126 0.51 8.70 -10.19
CA ARG A 126 1.47 7.67 -9.77
C ARG A 126 0.76 6.77 -8.79
N ASP A 127 0.21 5.69 -9.30
CA ASP A 127 -0.63 4.77 -8.56
C ASP A 127 0.17 3.69 -7.81
N GLY A 128 -0.52 2.80 -7.09
CA GLY A 128 0.11 1.71 -6.35
C GLY A 128 0.93 0.76 -7.23
N ALA A 129 0.57 0.57 -8.49
CA ALA A 129 1.35 -0.25 -9.42
C ALA A 129 2.67 0.44 -9.80
N TYR A 130 2.64 1.76 -10.07
CA TYR A 130 3.84 2.55 -10.27
C TYR A 130 4.77 2.48 -9.05
N LEU A 131 4.23 2.67 -7.85
CA LEU A 131 5.02 2.59 -6.61
C LEU A 131 5.66 1.21 -6.47
N ALA A 132 4.88 0.14 -6.62
CA ALA A 132 5.36 -1.23 -6.48
C ALA A 132 6.50 -1.55 -7.46
N SER A 133 6.43 -1.06 -8.69
CA SER A 133 7.48 -1.29 -9.70
C SER A 133 8.79 -0.56 -9.41
N HIS A 134 8.77 0.51 -8.58
CA HIS A 134 9.95 1.34 -8.32
C HIS A 134 10.52 1.21 -6.90
N ILE A 135 9.81 0.57 -5.96
CA ILE A 135 10.30 0.42 -4.57
C ILE A 135 11.66 -0.28 -4.51
N ASN A 136 11.91 -1.24 -5.38
CA ASN A 136 13.16 -1.97 -5.42
C ASN A 136 14.23 -1.34 -6.34
N SER A 137 13.98 -0.18 -6.94
CA SER A 137 14.88 0.42 -7.93
C SER A 137 16.21 0.90 -7.33
N THR A 138 16.18 1.43 -6.11
CA THR A 138 17.38 1.95 -5.43
C THR A 138 17.38 1.59 -3.95
N PRO A 139 18.56 1.65 -3.27
CA PRO A 139 18.63 1.51 -1.81
C PRO A 139 17.75 2.55 -1.08
N GLN A 140 17.68 3.76 -1.62
CA GLN A 140 16.88 4.86 -1.04
C GLN A 140 15.38 4.58 -1.09
N THR A 141 14.88 4.07 -2.23
CA THR A 141 13.47 3.71 -2.36
C THR A 141 13.09 2.54 -1.46
N ARG A 142 13.95 1.53 -1.34
CA ARG A 142 13.79 0.44 -0.37
C ARG A 142 13.83 0.94 1.07
N GLY A 143 14.76 1.86 1.38
CA GLY A 143 14.84 2.50 2.68
C GLY A 143 13.58 3.26 3.05
N ALA A 144 13.02 4.04 2.13
CA ALA A 144 11.75 4.74 2.32
C ALA A 144 10.60 3.76 2.66
N PHE A 145 10.48 2.67 1.91
CA PHE A 145 9.49 1.64 2.20
C PHE A 145 9.67 1.03 3.60
N ARG A 146 10.89 0.61 3.93
CA ARG A 146 11.19 -0.02 5.23
C ARG A 146 10.92 0.91 6.40
N ASN A 147 11.19 2.21 6.26
CA ASN A 147 11.05 3.18 7.34
C ASN A 147 9.60 3.60 7.58
N PHE A 148 8.79 3.75 6.52
CA PHE A 148 7.47 4.35 6.64
C PHE A 148 6.32 3.36 6.40
N ILE A 149 6.53 2.31 5.61
CA ILE A 149 5.52 1.28 5.33
C ILE A 149 5.80 0.00 6.10
N GLY A 150 7.07 -0.38 6.21
CA GLY A 150 7.51 -1.59 6.91
C GLY A 150 6.94 -1.75 8.33
N PRO A 151 6.89 -0.71 9.19
CA PRO A 151 6.28 -0.82 10.52
C PRO A 151 4.83 -1.31 10.51
N HIS A 152 4.06 -0.98 9.47
CA HIS A 152 2.67 -1.44 9.33
C HIS A 152 2.54 -2.91 8.90
N LEU A 153 3.66 -3.56 8.59
CA LEU A 153 3.76 -4.98 8.31
C LEU A 153 4.29 -5.79 9.52
N GLU A 154 4.60 -5.14 10.64
CA GLU A 154 5.16 -5.81 11.82
C GLU A 154 4.24 -6.86 12.43
N PHE A 155 2.92 -6.74 12.24
CA PHE A 155 1.99 -7.79 12.62
C PHE A 155 2.33 -9.14 11.96
N LEU A 156 2.94 -9.14 10.78
CA LEU A 156 3.44 -10.35 10.13
C LEU A 156 4.60 -10.99 10.92
N LYS A 157 5.36 -10.21 11.70
CA LYS A 157 6.38 -10.74 12.62
C LYS A 157 5.77 -11.48 13.79
N HIS A 158 4.56 -11.09 14.21
CA HIS A 158 3.81 -11.80 15.26
C HIS A 158 3.11 -13.05 14.73
N ILE A 159 2.96 -13.17 13.42
CA ILE A 159 2.52 -14.38 12.72
C ILE A 159 3.72 -15.33 12.54
N GLY A 160 4.95 -14.78 12.47
CA GLY A 160 6.18 -15.52 12.38
C GLY A 160 7.18 -15.10 13.46
N SER A 161 7.84 -16.06 14.12
CA SER A 161 8.84 -15.75 15.13
C SER A 161 9.89 -14.77 14.60
N ALA A 162 10.25 -13.83 15.44
CA ALA A 162 10.93 -12.55 15.22
C ALA A 162 12.28 -12.53 14.46
N GLN A 163 12.63 -13.52 13.68
CA GLN A 163 13.91 -13.58 12.96
C GLN A 163 13.68 -13.58 11.46
N SER A 164 13.76 -12.40 10.88
CA SER A 164 13.74 -12.09 9.44
C SER A 164 12.51 -12.55 8.65
N LEU A 165 11.69 -11.57 8.28
CA LEU A 165 10.70 -11.69 7.22
C LEU A 165 11.42 -11.78 5.86
N SER A 166 12.05 -12.91 5.58
CA SER A 166 12.16 -13.38 4.22
C SER A 166 10.94 -14.28 3.98
N PRO A 167 9.90 -13.85 3.26
CA PRO A 167 8.69 -14.66 3.02
C PRO A 167 9.03 -16.01 2.40
N SER A 168 10.10 -16.06 1.61
CA SER A 168 10.63 -17.28 1.00
C SER A 168 11.12 -18.32 1.99
N GLN A 169 11.44 -17.93 3.24
CA GLN A 169 11.91 -18.88 4.27
C GLN A 169 10.78 -19.40 5.17
N HIS A 170 9.65 -18.70 5.23
CA HIS A 170 8.58 -18.98 6.19
C HIS A 170 7.26 -19.43 5.55
N VAL A 171 7.00 -19.06 4.32
CA VAL A 171 5.87 -19.57 3.54
C VAL A 171 6.40 -20.60 2.56
N ARG A 172 6.15 -21.86 2.85
CA ARG A 172 6.66 -22.98 2.05
C ARG A 172 6.00 -23.10 0.69
N SER A 173 4.81 -22.53 0.54
CA SER A 173 4.07 -22.54 -0.72
C SER A 173 3.81 -21.14 -1.24
N PRO A 174 4.33 -20.76 -2.42
CA PRO A 174 3.97 -19.51 -3.08
C PRO A 174 2.45 -19.35 -3.31
N ALA A 175 1.75 -20.50 -3.52
CA ALA A 175 0.30 -20.49 -3.70
C ALA A 175 -0.45 -19.98 -2.47
N VAL A 176 0.02 -20.32 -1.26
CA VAL A 176 -0.56 -19.79 -0.01
C VAL A 176 -0.43 -18.27 0.04
N PHE A 177 0.70 -17.73 -0.39
CA PHE A 177 0.93 -16.28 -0.41
C PHE A 177 0.00 -15.56 -1.39
N VAL A 178 -0.16 -16.11 -2.58
CA VAL A 178 -1.09 -15.57 -3.60
C VAL A 178 -2.53 -15.63 -3.09
N PHE A 179 -2.91 -16.75 -2.49
CA PHE A 179 -4.25 -16.92 -1.92
C PHE A 179 -4.51 -15.93 -0.77
N LEU A 180 -3.57 -15.81 0.18
CA LEU A 180 -3.67 -14.84 1.28
C LEU A 180 -3.82 -13.41 0.76
N ARG A 181 -3.04 -13.05 -0.25
CA ARG A 181 -3.13 -11.74 -0.89
C ARG A 181 -4.52 -11.50 -1.46
N GLN A 182 -5.05 -12.42 -2.27
CA GLN A 182 -6.37 -12.29 -2.89
C GLN A 182 -7.47 -12.17 -1.84
N GLU A 183 -7.41 -12.96 -0.76
CA GLU A 183 -8.39 -12.91 0.32
C GLU A 183 -8.28 -11.63 1.17
N ILE A 184 -7.06 -11.11 1.40
CA ILE A 184 -6.86 -9.83 2.06
C ILE A 184 -7.46 -8.71 1.22
N GLU A 185 -7.22 -8.70 -0.10
CA GLU A 185 -7.80 -7.72 -1.02
C GLU A 185 -9.33 -7.78 -1.01
N ARG A 186 -9.90 -8.98 -1.06
CA ARG A 186 -11.35 -9.19 -1.06
C ARG A 186 -12.02 -8.75 0.23
N ARG A 187 -11.34 -8.89 1.38
CA ARG A 187 -11.91 -8.66 2.72
C ARG A 187 -11.50 -7.35 3.37
N ALA A 188 -10.62 -6.57 2.75
CA ALA A 188 -10.02 -5.36 3.32
C ALA A 188 -11.02 -4.25 3.72
N GLY A 189 -12.33 -4.42 3.47
CA GLY A 189 -13.33 -3.40 3.77
C GLY A 189 -13.63 -3.20 5.26
N ASN A 190 -13.64 -4.25 6.10
CA ASN A 190 -14.28 -4.20 7.43
C ASN A 190 -13.58 -4.98 8.56
N ARG A 191 -12.36 -5.52 8.39
CA ARG A 191 -11.70 -6.33 9.41
C ARG A 191 -10.27 -5.91 9.67
N SER A 192 -9.77 -6.18 10.90
CA SER A 192 -8.36 -6.03 11.19
C SER A 192 -7.53 -6.97 10.30
N LEU A 193 -6.36 -6.53 9.88
CA LEU A 193 -5.51 -7.30 8.98
C LEU A 193 -5.08 -8.67 9.56
N PRO A 194 -4.75 -8.81 10.87
CA PRO A 194 -4.49 -10.13 11.46
C PRO A 194 -5.67 -11.09 11.32
N GLU A 195 -6.90 -10.60 11.53
CA GLU A 195 -8.11 -11.43 11.37
C GLU A 195 -8.32 -11.84 9.91
N ALA A 196 -8.09 -10.92 8.96
CA ALA A 196 -8.20 -11.23 7.53
C ALA A 196 -7.18 -12.30 7.09
N VAL A 197 -5.96 -12.25 7.61
CA VAL A 197 -4.91 -13.26 7.34
C VAL A 197 -5.32 -14.60 7.90
N VAL A 198 -5.79 -14.67 9.14
CA VAL A 198 -6.20 -15.94 9.78
C VAL A 198 -7.42 -16.52 9.06
N ASP A 199 -8.43 -15.71 8.75
CA ASP A 199 -9.61 -16.17 7.99
C ASP A 199 -9.21 -16.73 6.61
N SER A 200 -8.23 -16.10 5.96
CA SER A 200 -7.73 -16.55 4.65
C SER A 200 -6.99 -17.89 4.73
N LEU A 201 -6.19 -18.07 5.78
CA LEU A 201 -5.51 -19.34 6.04
C LEU A 201 -6.50 -20.48 6.35
N ILE A 202 -7.54 -20.18 7.12
CA ILE A 202 -8.60 -21.17 7.40
C ILE A 202 -9.30 -21.58 6.11
N LEU A 203 -9.68 -20.63 5.26
CA LEU A 203 -10.33 -20.92 3.99
C LEU A 203 -9.43 -21.73 3.06
N TRP A 204 -8.14 -21.38 2.98
CA TRP A 204 -7.17 -22.16 2.23
C TRP A 204 -7.06 -23.58 2.77
N ALA A 205 -6.97 -23.76 4.08
CA ALA A 205 -6.87 -25.08 4.68
C ALA A 205 -8.15 -25.92 4.47
N LEU A 206 -9.30 -25.26 4.31
CA LEU A 206 -10.58 -25.89 3.99
C LEU A 206 -10.77 -26.14 2.48
N GLU A 207 -9.87 -25.67 1.62
CA GLU A 207 -9.93 -25.96 0.19
C GLU A 207 -9.95 -27.48 -0.04
N GLY A 208 -10.86 -27.93 -0.92
CA GLY A 208 -11.08 -29.34 -1.18
C GLY A 208 -12.02 -30.06 -0.19
N THR A 209 -12.60 -29.35 0.79
CA THR A 209 -13.75 -29.89 1.53
C THR A 209 -14.99 -29.85 0.65
N ASP A 210 -15.76 -30.92 0.69
CA ASP A 210 -17.00 -31.07 -0.09
C ASP A 210 -18.07 -31.69 0.82
N PRO A 211 -19.04 -30.88 1.31
CA PRO A 211 -20.08 -31.37 2.18
C PRO A 211 -20.95 -32.46 1.53
N ASP A 212 -21.16 -32.37 0.21
CA ASP A 212 -22.00 -33.31 -0.53
C ASP A 212 -21.31 -34.68 -0.67
N LYS A 213 -19.98 -34.72 -0.60
CA LYS A 213 -19.18 -35.92 -0.59
C LYS A 213 -18.73 -36.38 0.77
N ASN A 214 -19.22 -35.73 1.82
CA ASN A 214 -18.83 -36.00 3.21
C ASN A 214 -17.29 -35.86 3.44
N LEU A 215 -16.66 -34.94 2.72
CA LEU A 215 -15.24 -34.62 2.84
C LEU A 215 -15.09 -33.43 3.78
N PHE A 216 -14.83 -33.71 5.05
CA PHE A 216 -14.61 -32.70 6.08
C PHE A 216 -13.16 -32.73 6.57
N LYS A 217 -12.71 -31.61 7.11
CA LYS A 217 -11.45 -31.53 7.86
C LYS A 217 -11.78 -31.15 9.30
N SER A 218 -11.18 -31.84 10.24
CA SER A 218 -11.27 -31.50 11.67
C SER A 218 -10.52 -30.21 11.97
N GLU A 219 -10.82 -29.59 13.11
CA GLU A 219 -10.09 -28.41 13.59
C GLU A 219 -8.58 -28.67 13.70
N ASP A 220 -8.20 -29.87 14.17
CA ASP A 220 -6.80 -30.25 14.29
C ASP A 220 -6.11 -30.42 12.93
N GLU A 221 -6.78 -30.97 11.92
CA GLU A 221 -6.25 -31.06 10.56
C GLU A 221 -6.07 -29.68 9.95
N VAL A 222 -7.03 -28.77 10.10
CA VAL A 222 -6.92 -27.38 9.66
C VAL A 222 -5.73 -26.70 10.35
N ARG A 223 -5.59 -26.87 11.65
CA ARG A 223 -4.44 -26.35 12.42
C ARG A 223 -3.11 -26.89 11.91
N GLN A 224 -3.02 -28.20 11.71
CA GLN A 224 -1.79 -28.85 11.22
C GLN A 224 -1.42 -28.39 9.82
N LEU A 225 -2.38 -28.25 8.90
CA LEU A 225 -2.14 -27.73 7.56
C LEU A 225 -1.59 -26.31 7.61
N ILE A 226 -2.21 -25.43 8.41
CA ILE A 226 -1.77 -24.04 8.55
C ILE A 226 -0.40 -23.98 9.24
N ALA A 227 -0.17 -24.78 10.29
CA ALA A 227 1.11 -24.82 10.98
C ALA A 227 2.24 -25.38 10.12
N ALA A 228 1.94 -26.28 9.19
CA ALA A 228 2.93 -26.80 8.25
C ALA A 228 3.42 -25.74 7.27
N GLU A 229 2.54 -24.83 6.83
CA GLU A 229 2.88 -23.73 5.92
C GLU A 229 3.40 -22.49 6.67
N LEU A 230 2.80 -22.20 7.83
CA LEU A 230 3.13 -21.07 8.70
C LEU A 230 3.28 -21.51 10.16
N PRO A 231 4.41 -22.06 10.57
CA PRO A 231 4.63 -22.64 11.91
C PRO A 231 4.34 -21.70 13.09
N PHE A 232 4.18 -20.42 12.83
CA PHE A 232 4.05 -19.34 13.82
C PHE A 232 2.62 -18.84 14.02
N ALA A 233 1.69 -19.31 13.20
CA ALA A 233 0.28 -18.90 13.30
C ALA A 233 -0.44 -19.58 14.50
N GLU A 234 0.16 -20.56 15.14
CA GLU A 234 -0.50 -21.43 16.12
C GLU A 234 -1.14 -20.68 17.31
N PRO A 235 -0.51 -19.69 17.98
CA PRO A 235 -1.16 -18.98 19.07
C PRO A 235 -2.34 -18.13 18.62
N LEU A 236 -2.25 -17.51 17.42
CA LEU A 236 -3.31 -16.72 16.81
C LEU A 236 -4.45 -17.62 16.32
N LEU A 237 -4.11 -18.73 15.68
CA LEU A 237 -5.06 -19.75 15.22
C LEU A 237 -5.91 -20.29 16.32
N LYS A 238 -5.31 -20.67 17.46
CA LYS A 238 -6.04 -21.26 18.59
C LYS A 238 -7.12 -20.33 19.15
N SER A 239 -6.81 -19.03 19.24
CA SER A 239 -7.78 -18.05 19.72
C SER A 239 -8.86 -17.72 18.67
N HIS A 240 -8.55 -17.83 17.40
CA HIS A 240 -9.43 -17.41 16.31
C HIS A 240 -10.34 -18.53 15.81
N LEU A 241 -9.82 -19.75 15.68
CA LEU A 241 -10.62 -20.95 15.39
C LEU A 241 -11.71 -21.16 16.41
N ALA A 242 -11.39 -21.03 17.70
CA ALA A 242 -12.37 -21.12 18.78
C ALA A 242 -13.51 -20.08 18.69
N LYS A 243 -13.29 -18.95 17.99
CA LYS A 243 -14.31 -17.92 17.76
C LYS A 243 -15.11 -18.13 16.46
N ARG A 244 -14.54 -18.81 15.48
CA ARG A 244 -15.13 -18.93 14.13
C ARG A 244 -15.85 -20.23 13.88
N LEU A 245 -15.50 -21.29 14.59
CA LEU A 245 -16.13 -22.61 14.46
C LEU A 245 -17.27 -22.85 15.50
N LYS A 246 -17.65 -21.81 16.24
CA LYS A 246 -18.88 -21.76 17.04
C LYS A 246 -20.00 -21.14 16.23
#